data_1e9f84e5efe4a95832fea785af5519d8
#
_entry.id   1e9f84e5efe4a95832fea785af5519d8
#
_cell.length_a   1.000
_cell.length_b   1.000
_cell.length_c   1.000
_cell.angle_alpha   90.00
_cell.angle_beta   90.00
_cell.angle_gamma   90.00
#
_symmetry.space_group_name_H-M   'P 1'
#
loop_
_entity.id
_entity.type
_entity.pdbx_description
1 polymer ?
#
loop_
_entity_poly.entity_id
_entity_poly.type
_entity_poly.pdbx_seq_one_letter_code
_entity_poly.pdbx_strand_id
1 'polypeptide(L)'
;MKPFVTKQARTPEESVQCDASRAKESHLSFAILNRSVRLALLVAVALVNLASAAVAADAPTPTIEHTGNWRKAVESFVAANMKHPAWGLSHSARDYQLAKELAAADQVTLDDDVIYAASYLHDVAAFAPFRKSGVDHQDQAAQLVEALLADTGFPMTKIEAVRGAIRTHMYARDPVGPEAIYLHDADALDWLGAIGVARAFGLVDPKGGNPDGSQAVKGLEDSLKSVPSRIVSKAGKARTAQRVSELEQFLRELRSESADLKTL
;
A
#
# COMPACT_ATOMS: atom_id res chain seq x y z
N MET A 1 23.74 -41.11 53.28
CA MET A 1 23.74 -40.23 54.44
C MET A 1 22.48 -39.36 54.42
N LYS A 2 21.70 -39.53 55.41
CA LYS A 2 20.48 -38.92 55.98
C LYS A 2 19.64 -37.95 55.13
N PRO A 3 18.31 -38.10 55.22
CA PRO A 3 17.28 -37.33 54.51
C PRO A 3 16.90 -36.06 55.26
N PHE A 4 16.31 -35.09 54.56
CA PHE A 4 15.69 -33.94 55.20
C PHE A 4 14.17 -33.96 55.05
N VAL A 5 13.54 -33.65 56.13
CA VAL A 5 12.16 -33.85 56.54
C VAL A 5 11.23 -32.76 56.00
N THR A 6 10.08 -33.18 55.56
CA THR A 6 8.87 -32.40 55.32
C THR A 6 8.35 -31.73 56.59
N LYS A 7 7.89 -30.49 56.49
CA LYS A 7 7.05 -29.86 57.51
C LYS A 7 5.81 -29.21 56.86
N GLN A 8 4.68 -29.89 57.11
CA GLN A 8 3.33 -29.32 56.94
C GLN A 8 3.05 -28.28 58.02
N ALA A 9 2.33 -27.24 57.68
CA ALA A 9 1.63 -26.39 58.66
C ALA A 9 0.35 -25.81 58.00
N ARG A 10 -0.62 -26.21 58.51
CA ARG A 10 -2.01 -25.95 58.99
C ARG A 10 -2.56 -24.56 58.62
N THR A 11 -3.79 -24.61 58.10
CA THR A 11 -4.80 -23.54 58.07
C THR A 11 -5.30 -23.18 59.48
N PRO A 12 -5.80 -21.94 59.66
CA PRO A 12 -7.08 -21.82 60.34
C PRO A 12 -8.10 -20.94 59.58
N GLU A 13 -9.28 -21.48 59.44
CA GLU A 13 -10.53 -20.75 59.33
C GLU A 13 -10.79 -20.05 60.65
N GLU A 14 -11.12 -18.76 60.62
CA GLU A 14 -11.99 -18.14 61.59
C GLU A 14 -12.76 -16.95 60.98
N SER A 15 -14.05 -17.03 61.22
CA SER A 15 -15.16 -16.18 60.87
C SER A 15 -15.03 -14.70 61.31
N VAL A 16 -15.36 -13.76 60.44
CA VAL A 16 -15.92 -12.48 60.90
C VAL A 16 -17.14 -12.16 60.01
N GLN A 17 -18.29 -12.30 60.59
CA GLN A 17 -19.58 -11.85 60.13
C GLN A 17 -19.73 -10.42 60.62
N CYS A 18 -19.75 -9.45 59.68
CA CYS A 18 -20.05 -8.05 60.03
C CYS A 18 -20.80 -7.35 58.88
N ASP A 19 -22.00 -7.07 59.13
CA ASP A 19 -22.90 -5.98 58.75
C ASP A 19 -22.97 -5.58 57.26
N ALA A 20 -23.98 -6.16 56.59
CA ALA A 20 -24.28 -5.96 55.17
C ALA A 20 -25.42 -4.91 54.91
N SER A 21 -25.76 -4.04 55.90
CA SER A 21 -26.91 -3.14 55.76
C SER A 21 -26.58 -1.65 55.46
N ARG A 22 -25.30 -1.25 55.47
CA ARG A 22 -24.94 0.16 55.23
C ARG A 22 -24.25 0.43 53.89
N ALA A 23 -23.98 -0.59 53.09
CA ALA A 23 -23.26 -0.46 51.82
C ALA A 23 -24.16 -0.34 50.58
N LYS A 24 -25.47 -0.50 50.70
CA LYS A 24 -26.41 -0.50 49.55
C LYS A 24 -26.85 0.87 49.04
N GLU A 25 -26.80 1.93 49.86
CA GLU A 25 -27.24 3.26 49.40
C GLU A 25 -26.16 4.11 48.71
N SER A 26 -24.90 3.89 48.99
CA SER A 26 -23.81 4.63 48.33
C SER A 26 -23.46 4.11 46.93
N HIS A 27 -23.73 2.84 46.64
CA HIS A 27 -23.43 2.25 45.31
C HIS A 27 -24.46 2.62 44.23
N LEU A 28 -25.68 2.93 44.59
CA LEU A 28 -26.73 3.29 43.59
C LEU A 28 -26.55 4.71 43.04
N SER A 29 -26.13 5.68 43.88
CA SER A 29 -25.86 7.06 43.44
C SER A 29 -24.60 7.17 42.57
N PHE A 30 -23.55 6.37 42.82
CA PHE A 30 -22.33 6.36 42.01
C PHE A 30 -22.56 5.66 40.65
N ALA A 31 -23.44 4.67 40.58
CA ALA A 31 -23.70 3.94 39.34
C ALA A 31 -24.54 4.79 38.34
N ILE A 32 -25.44 5.64 38.83
CA ILE A 32 -26.27 6.52 38.00
C ILE A 32 -25.45 7.68 37.43
N LEU A 33 -24.57 8.28 38.25
CA LEU A 33 -23.67 9.35 37.80
C LEU A 33 -22.68 8.87 36.74
N ASN A 34 -22.18 7.64 36.87
CA ASN A 34 -21.24 7.05 35.92
C ASN A 34 -21.90 6.67 34.57
N ARG A 35 -23.19 6.34 34.55
CA ARG A 35 -23.93 6.05 33.31
C ARG A 35 -24.22 7.33 32.51
N SER A 36 -24.61 8.43 33.19
CA SER A 36 -24.88 9.71 32.52
C SER A 36 -23.62 10.34 31.91
N VAL A 37 -22.47 10.27 32.60
CA VAL A 37 -21.18 10.76 32.11
C VAL A 37 -20.67 9.90 30.93
N ARG A 38 -20.84 8.57 31.00
CA ARG A 38 -20.47 7.68 29.90
C ARG A 38 -21.34 7.87 28.65
N LEU A 39 -22.64 8.12 28.84
CA LEU A 39 -23.55 8.39 27.71
C LEU A 39 -23.24 9.75 27.06
N ALA A 40 -22.94 10.79 27.84
CA ALA A 40 -22.53 12.09 27.34
C ALA A 40 -21.18 12.03 26.58
N LEU A 41 -20.22 11.23 27.09
CA LEU A 41 -18.93 11.05 26.42
C LEU A 41 -19.06 10.27 25.09
N LEU A 42 -19.93 9.24 25.05
CA LEU A 42 -20.19 8.46 23.84
C LEU A 42 -20.93 9.29 22.77
N VAL A 43 -21.85 10.16 23.17
CA VAL A 43 -22.55 11.07 22.26
C VAL A 43 -21.59 12.15 21.73
N ALA A 44 -20.69 12.68 22.56
CA ALA A 44 -19.71 13.66 22.14
C ALA A 44 -18.68 13.05 21.14
N VAL A 45 -18.21 11.83 21.40
CA VAL A 45 -17.30 11.10 20.48
C VAL A 45 -18.01 10.75 19.17
N ALA A 46 -19.30 10.37 19.20
CA ALA A 46 -20.09 10.11 18.01
C ALA A 46 -20.32 11.38 17.18
N LEU A 47 -20.58 12.51 17.81
CA LEU A 47 -20.76 13.80 17.12
C LEU A 47 -19.46 14.34 16.52
N VAL A 48 -18.31 14.14 17.17
CA VAL A 48 -17.01 14.52 16.64
C VAL A 48 -16.63 13.63 15.43
N ASN A 49 -16.94 12.32 15.48
CA ASN A 49 -16.71 11.43 14.35
C ASN A 49 -17.65 11.68 13.17
N LEU A 50 -18.91 12.07 13.44
CA LEU A 50 -19.88 12.48 12.41
C LEU A 50 -19.47 13.81 11.75
N ALA A 51 -18.99 14.78 12.52
CA ALA A 51 -18.48 16.05 11.97
C ALA A 51 -17.21 15.86 11.14
N SER A 52 -16.28 14.96 11.56
CA SER A 52 -15.08 14.63 10.80
C SER A 52 -15.40 13.86 9.51
N ALA A 53 -16.42 13.00 9.52
CA ALA A 53 -16.87 12.28 8.32
C ALA A 53 -17.61 13.22 7.33
N ALA A 54 -18.35 14.21 7.82
CA ALA A 54 -19.07 15.17 6.97
C ALA A 54 -18.12 16.15 6.27
N VAL A 55 -16.99 16.53 6.89
CA VAL A 55 -16.00 17.43 6.27
C VAL A 55 -15.16 16.70 5.21
N ALA A 56 -15.06 15.38 5.27
CA ALA A 56 -14.34 14.58 4.25
C ALA A 56 -15.20 14.28 3.00
N ALA A 57 -16.52 14.49 3.06
CA ALA A 57 -17.45 14.15 1.98
C ALA A 57 -17.63 15.24 0.91
N ASP A 58 -17.14 16.46 1.14
CA ASP A 58 -17.46 17.63 0.29
C ASP A 58 -16.27 18.21 -0.51
N ALA A 59 -15.09 17.62 -0.42
CA ALA A 59 -14.00 18.04 -1.30
C ALA A 59 -14.21 17.43 -2.70
N PRO A 60 -14.28 18.24 -3.77
CA PRO A 60 -14.44 17.71 -5.12
C PRO A 60 -13.27 16.77 -5.44
N THR A 61 -13.60 15.64 -6.08
CA THR A 61 -12.56 14.71 -6.55
C THR A 61 -11.63 15.45 -7.52
N PRO A 62 -10.31 15.44 -7.29
CA PRO A 62 -9.38 16.15 -8.18
C PRO A 62 -9.52 15.64 -9.62
N THR A 63 -9.49 16.55 -10.58
CA THR A 63 -9.54 16.29 -12.02
C THR A 63 -8.25 16.74 -12.68
N ILE A 64 -7.97 16.22 -13.87
CA ILE A 64 -6.84 16.68 -14.68
C ILE A 64 -7.27 17.97 -15.41
N GLU A 65 -6.49 19.03 -15.21
CA GLU A 65 -6.77 20.32 -15.84
C GLU A 65 -6.52 20.29 -17.34
N HIS A 66 -7.35 21.00 -18.11
CA HIS A 66 -7.15 21.19 -19.54
C HIS A 66 -6.09 22.27 -19.80
N THR A 67 -4.86 21.85 -20.20
CA THR A 67 -3.70 22.74 -20.40
C THR A 67 -3.27 22.86 -21.87
N GLY A 68 -3.99 22.26 -22.82
CA GLY A 68 -3.60 22.15 -24.24
C GLY A 68 -2.51 21.09 -24.50
N ASN A 69 -1.88 20.55 -23.46
CA ASN A 69 -0.94 19.42 -23.53
C ASN A 69 -1.35 18.39 -22.47
N TRP A 70 -2.09 17.37 -22.89
CA TRP A 70 -2.63 16.37 -22.00
C TRP A 70 -1.57 15.60 -21.22
N ARG A 71 -0.39 15.32 -21.79
CA ARG A 71 0.69 14.61 -21.09
C ARG A 71 1.22 15.41 -19.92
N LYS A 72 1.45 16.71 -20.14
CA LYS A 72 1.88 17.63 -19.07
C LYS A 72 0.80 17.77 -18.00
N ALA A 73 -0.46 17.82 -18.40
CA ALA A 73 -1.59 17.87 -17.47
C ALA A 73 -1.66 16.61 -16.57
N VAL A 74 -1.50 15.41 -17.18
CA VAL A 74 -1.42 14.14 -16.45
C VAL A 74 -0.24 14.12 -15.49
N GLU A 75 0.95 14.50 -15.94
CA GLU A 75 2.15 14.55 -15.09
C GLU A 75 1.97 15.50 -13.89
N SER A 76 1.42 16.70 -14.13
CA SER A 76 1.13 17.67 -13.07
C SER A 76 0.11 17.15 -12.08
N PHE A 77 -0.93 16.47 -12.56
CA PHE A 77 -1.94 15.82 -11.73
C PHE A 77 -1.34 14.72 -10.85
N VAL A 78 -0.50 13.85 -11.41
CA VAL A 78 0.19 12.76 -10.68
C VAL A 78 1.11 13.37 -9.63
N ALA A 79 1.91 14.39 -9.97
CA ALA A 79 2.79 15.08 -9.03
C ALA A 79 2.03 15.71 -7.86
N ALA A 80 0.82 16.22 -8.10
CA ALA A 80 0.00 16.86 -7.08
C ALA A 80 -0.69 15.84 -6.15
N ASN A 81 -1.16 14.71 -6.69
CA ASN A 81 -2.08 13.80 -6.03
C ASN A 81 -1.46 12.45 -5.60
N MET A 82 -0.37 12.00 -6.25
CA MET A 82 0.26 10.71 -5.98
C MET A 82 1.61 10.89 -5.28
N LYS A 83 1.58 11.45 -4.05
CA LYS A 83 2.78 11.79 -3.27
C LYS A 83 3.21 10.62 -2.40
N HIS A 84 3.99 9.71 -2.99
CA HIS A 84 4.55 8.59 -2.26
C HIS A 84 5.93 8.19 -2.81
N PRO A 85 6.93 7.88 -1.96
CA PRO A 85 8.28 7.55 -2.42
C PRO A 85 8.36 6.25 -3.22
N ALA A 86 7.48 5.28 -2.95
CA ALA A 86 7.52 3.96 -3.60
C ALA A 86 6.67 3.88 -4.88
N TRP A 87 5.51 4.54 -4.95
CA TRP A 87 4.55 4.47 -6.08
C TRP A 87 3.96 5.83 -6.49
N GLY A 88 4.73 6.90 -6.39
CA GLY A 88 4.35 8.23 -6.87
C GLY A 88 4.89 8.53 -8.27
N LEU A 89 4.98 9.82 -8.60
CA LEU A 89 5.40 10.31 -9.93
C LEU A 89 6.68 9.64 -10.46
N SER A 90 7.71 9.49 -9.61
CA SER A 90 8.99 8.90 -10.03
C SER A 90 8.87 7.41 -10.41
N HIS A 91 7.98 6.66 -9.75
CA HIS A 91 7.64 5.29 -10.13
C HIS A 91 6.93 5.26 -11.48
N SER A 92 5.86 6.01 -11.65
CA SER A 92 5.13 6.12 -12.91
C SER A 92 6.03 6.46 -14.11
N ALA A 93 6.95 7.41 -13.91
CA ALA A 93 7.90 7.80 -14.95
C ALA A 93 8.91 6.68 -15.27
N ARG A 94 9.39 5.94 -14.26
CA ARG A 94 10.28 4.77 -14.49
C ARG A 94 9.57 3.66 -15.24
N ASP A 95 8.33 3.35 -14.88
CA ASP A 95 7.56 2.31 -15.54
C ASP A 95 7.31 2.64 -17.01
N TYR A 96 6.95 3.88 -17.31
CA TYR A 96 6.83 4.34 -18.70
C TYR A 96 8.15 4.15 -19.48
N GLN A 97 9.27 4.57 -18.91
CA GLN A 97 10.57 4.46 -19.55
C GLN A 97 10.98 2.99 -19.70
N LEU A 98 10.85 2.18 -18.65
CA LEU A 98 11.23 0.78 -18.67
C LEU A 98 10.36 -0.04 -19.64
N ALA A 99 9.04 0.20 -19.66
CA ALA A 99 8.14 -0.46 -20.62
C ALA A 99 8.58 -0.21 -22.06
N LYS A 100 8.96 1.02 -22.41
CA LYS A 100 9.48 1.36 -23.75
C LYS A 100 10.83 0.69 -24.04
N GLU A 101 11.75 0.66 -23.06
CA GLU A 101 13.04 -0.03 -23.22
C GLU A 101 12.86 -1.52 -23.48
N LEU A 102 11.98 -2.18 -22.71
CA LEU A 102 11.70 -3.60 -22.87
C LEU A 102 11.05 -3.89 -24.24
N ALA A 103 10.05 -3.09 -24.63
CA ALA A 103 9.38 -3.24 -25.93
C ALA A 103 10.38 -3.03 -27.09
N ALA A 104 11.22 -2.01 -27.01
CA ALA A 104 12.24 -1.75 -28.02
C ALA A 104 13.25 -2.92 -28.14
N ALA A 105 13.66 -3.52 -27.01
CA ALA A 105 14.55 -4.68 -26.99
C ALA A 105 13.90 -5.93 -27.62
N ASP A 106 12.60 -6.08 -27.49
CA ASP A 106 11.82 -7.14 -28.12
C ASP A 106 11.35 -6.78 -29.54
N GLN A 107 11.69 -5.60 -30.05
CA GLN A 107 11.25 -5.07 -31.36
C GLN A 107 9.73 -4.93 -31.49
N VAL A 108 9.05 -4.63 -30.38
CA VAL A 108 7.61 -4.39 -30.33
C VAL A 108 7.34 -2.89 -30.32
N THR A 109 6.43 -2.45 -31.18
CA THR A 109 5.95 -1.06 -31.21
C THR A 109 4.77 -0.90 -30.26
N LEU A 110 4.88 0.02 -29.32
CA LEU A 110 3.78 0.42 -28.42
C LEU A 110 3.06 1.66 -28.96
N ASP A 111 1.76 1.77 -28.68
CA ASP A 111 1.08 3.04 -28.77
C ASP A 111 1.54 3.94 -27.64
N ASP A 112 2.30 4.99 -27.97
CA ASP A 112 2.96 5.85 -26.98
C ASP A 112 1.96 6.68 -26.15
N ASP A 113 0.75 6.93 -26.66
CA ASP A 113 -0.29 7.60 -25.86
C ASP A 113 -0.90 6.62 -24.84
N VAL A 114 -1.11 5.39 -25.22
CA VAL A 114 -1.65 4.36 -24.33
C VAL A 114 -0.68 4.05 -23.21
N ILE A 115 0.58 3.75 -23.55
CA ILE A 115 1.57 3.38 -22.52
C ILE A 115 1.88 4.56 -21.59
N TYR A 116 1.91 5.80 -22.10
CA TYR A 116 2.09 6.99 -21.26
C TYR A 116 0.94 7.13 -20.27
N ALA A 117 -0.31 7.18 -20.76
CA ALA A 117 -1.48 7.36 -19.90
C ALA A 117 -1.60 6.24 -18.87
N ALA A 118 -1.41 4.98 -19.30
CA ALA A 118 -1.47 3.83 -18.41
C ALA A 118 -0.37 3.88 -17.33
N SER A 119 0.89 4.13 -17.70
CA SER A 119 2.00 4.18 -16.74
C SER A 119 1.86 5.30 -15.71
N TYR A 120 1.33 6.46 -16.09
CA TYR A 120 1.16 7.57 -15.15
C TYR A 120 -0.07 7.44 -14.25
N LEU A 121 -1.11 6.70 -14.66
CA LEU A 121 -2.39 6.63 -13.95
C LEU A 121 -2.70 5.26 -13.34
N HIS A 122 -1.85 4.23 -13.53
CA HIS A 122 -2.14 2.86 -13.06
C HIS A 122 -2.40 2.79 -11.55
N ASP A 123 -1.67 3.56 -10.77
CA ASP A 123 -1.72 3.57 -9.31
C ASP A 123 -2.61 4.68 -8.71
N VAL A 124 -3.34 5.46 -9.53
CA VAL A 124 -4.10 6.61 -9.03
C VAL A 124 -5.07 6.23 -7.90
N ALA A 125 -5.68 5.06 -7.98
CA ALA A 125 -6.61 4.57 -6.95
C ALA A 125 -5.93 3.97 -5.71
N ALA A 126 -4.61 3.93 -5.65
CA ALA A 126 -3.88 3.68 -4.40
C ALA A 126 -3.90 4.88 -3.46
N PHE A 127 -4.31 6.07 -3.94
CA PHE A 127 -4.30 7.34 -3.22
C PHE A 127 -5.71 7.87 -2.91
N ALA A 128 -5.84 8.56 -1.77
CA ALA A 128 -7.04 9.35 -1.50
C ALA A 128 -7.07 10.59 -2.42
N PRO A 129 -8.23 11.04 -2.88
CA PRO A 129 -9.56 10.53 -2.58
C PRO A 129 -10.03 9.39 -3.50
N PHE A 130 -9.19 8.90 -4.40
CA PHE A 130 -9.53 7.93 -5.46
C PHE A 130 -9.67 6.49 -4.94
N ARG A 131 -9.01 6.18 -3.81
CA ARG A 131 -9.07 4.86 -3.17
C ARG A 131 -10.48 4.52 -2.72
N LYS A 132 -10.93 3.30 -3.06
CA LYS A 132 -12.22 2.77 -2.63
C LYS A 132 -12.01 1.51 -1.79
N SER A 133 -12.59 1.48 -0.59
CA SER A 133 -12.48 0.32 0.30
C SER A 133 -13.12 -0.93 -0.33
N GLY A 134 -12.43 -2.07 -0.23
CA GLY A 134 -12.92 -3.35 -0.75
C GLY A 134 -12.85 -3.51 -2.28
N VAL A 135 -12.22 -2.57 -2.97
CA VAL A 135 -11.98 -2.66 -4.43
C VAL A 135 -10.46 -2.64 -4.67
N ASP A 136 -9.97 -3.53 -5.51
CA ASP A 136 -8.58 -3.53 -5.94
C ASP A 136 -8.26 -2.21 -6.65
N HIS A 137 -7.10 -1.60 -6.33
CA HIS A 137 -6.74 -0.28 -6.87
C HIS A 137 -6.65 -0.27 -8.40
N GLN A 138 -6.16 -1.36 -9.04
CA GLN A 138 -6.08 -1.46 -10.48
C GLN A 138 -7.46 -1.50 -11.16
N ASP A 139 -8.46 -2.14 -10.55
CA ASP A 139 -9.83 -2.14 -11.07
C ASP A 139 -10.49 -0.78 -10.89
N GLN A 140 -10.25 -0.13 -9.75
CA GLN A 140 -10.74 1.21 -9.47
C GLN A 140 -10.06 2.25 -10.40
N ALA A 141 -8.74 2.18 -10.60
CA ALA A 141 -8.03 3.06 -11.51
C ALA A 141 -8.53 2.91 -12.95
N ALA A 142 -8.75 1.68 -13.42
CA ALA A 142 -9.31 1.42 -14.75
C ALA A 142 -10.74 1.96 -14.91
N GLN A 143 -11.52 2.07 -13.84
CA GLN A 143 -12.84 2.72 -13.87
C GLN A 143 -12.74 4.25 -13.93
N LEU A 144 -11.75 4.83 -13.27
CA LEU A 144 -11.58 6.28 -13.15
C LEU A 144 -10.93 6.91 -14.37
N VAL A 145 -10.08 6.18 -15.09
CA VAL A 145 -9.18 6.74 -16.11
C VAL A 145 -9.90 7.45 -17.24
N GLU A 146 -11.10 7.00 -17.63
CA GLU A 146 -11.90 7.67 -18.67
C GLU A 146 -12.31 9.08 -18.22
N ALA A 147 -12.87 9.20 -17.02
CA ALA A 147 -13.26 10.50 -16.48
C ALA A 147 -12.07 11.42 -16.22
N LEU A 148 -10.91 10.86 -15.84
CA LEU A 148 -9.68 11.62 -15.64
C LEU A 148 -9.10 12.17 -16.95
N LEU A 149 -9.19 11.42 -18.05
CA LEU A 149 -8.64 11.80 -19.35
C LEU A 149 -9.64 12.56 -20.23
N ALA A 150 -10.94 12.53 -19.89
CA ALA A 150 -11.95 13.32 -20.59
C ALA A 150 -11.54 14.81 -20.62
N ASP A 151 -11.84 15.50 -21.71
CA ASP A 151 -11.59 16.93 -21.91
C ASP A 151 -10.12 17.40 -21.78
N THR A 152 -9.16 16.47 -21.57
CA THR A 152 -7.72 16.83 -21.48
C THR A 152 -7.06 17.02 -22.86
N GLY A 153 -7.67 16.50 -23.92
CA GLY A 153 -7.08 16.37 -25.24
C GLY A 153 -6.45 15.00 -25.52
N PHE A 154 -6.59 14.05 -24.58
CA PHE A 154 -6.22 12.64 -24.82
C PHE A 154 -7.12 12.03 -25.94
N PRO A 155 -6.57 11.23 -26.87
CA PRO A 155 -7.36 10.57 -27.90
C PRO A 155 -8.25 9.46 -27.32
N MET A 156 -9.50 9.80 -26.95
CA MET A 156 -10.45 8.92 -26.25
C MET A 156 -10.74 7.61 -26.95
N THR A 157 -10.49 7.50 -28.26
CA THR A 157 -10.58 6.21 -29.00
C THR A 157 -9.60 5.14 -28.48
N LYS A 158 -8.58 5.54 -27.71
CA LYS A 158 -7.57 4.66 -27.12
C LYS A 158 -7.90 4.26 -25.68
N ILE A 159 -9.01 4.73 -25.10
CA ILE A 159 -9.29 4.59 -23.66
C ILE A 159 -9.39 3.13 -23.20
N GLU A 160 -9.96 2.24 -24.03
CA GLU A 160 -10.09 0.83 -23.66
C GLU A 160 -8.73 0.10 -23.60
N ALA A 161 -7.76 0.50 -24.43
CA ALA A 161 -6.40 -0.03 -24.34
C ALA A 161 -5.73 0.45 -23.05
N VAL A 162 -5.90 1.72 -22.66
CA VAL A 162 -5.42 2.25 -21.38
C VAL A 162 -6.05 1.50 -20.20
N ARG A 163 -7.36 1.30 -20.21
CA ARG A 163 -8.08 0.53 -19.18
C ARG A 163 -7.57 -0.91 -19.07
N GLY A 164 -7.33 -1.57 -20.20
CA GLY A 164 -6.81 -2.93 -20.26
C GLY A 164 -5.42 -3.02 -19.61
N ALA A 165 -4.52 -2.11 -19.96
CA ALA A 165 -3.18 -2.04 -19.40
C ALA A 165 -3.22 -1.76 -17.88
N ILE A 166 -4.00 -0.78 -17.43
CA ILE A 166 -4.16 -0.46 -16.00
C ILE A 166 -4.73 -1.64 -15.23
N ARG A 167 -5.77 -2.30 -15.73
CA ARG A 167 -6.43 -3.40 -15.02
C ARG A 167 -5.50 -4.59 -14.76
N THR A 168 -4.50 -4.79 -15.59
CA THR A 168 -3.62 -5.96 -15.55
C THR A 168 -2.16 -5.65 -15.22
N HIS A 169 -1.83 -4.43 -14.76
CA HIS A 169 -0.45 -4.04 -14.45
C HIS A 169 0.15 -4.83 -13.29
N MET A 170 -0.63 -5.19 -12.27
CA MET A 170 -0.12 -5.95 -11.12
C MET A 170 0.36 -7.33 -11.53
N TYR A 171 1.55 -7.73 -11.07
CA TYR A 171 2.19 -9.01 -11.41
C TYR A 171 1.37 -10.26 -11.06
N ALA A 172 0.33 -10.14 -10.26
CA ALA A 172 -0.59 -11.25 -9.96
C ALA A 172 -1.67 -11.46 -11.05
N ARG A 173 -1.75 -10.58 -12.04
CA ARG A 173 -2.74 -10.64 -13.14
C ARG A 173 -2.08 -11.02 -14.46
N ASP A 174 -2.88 -11.45 -15.42
CA ASP A 174 -2.40 -11.86 -16.76
C ASP A 174 -2.68 -10.72 -17.77
N PRO A 175 -1.62 -10.03 -18.25
CA PRO A 175 -1.76 -8.91 -19.18
C PRO A 175 -2.09 -9.39 -20.59
N VAL A 176 -2.93 -8.63 -21.31
CA VAL A 176 -3.33 -8.91 -22.69
C VAL A 176 -3.09 -7.68 -23.58
N GLY A 177 -2.30 -7.88 -24.62
CA GLY A 177 -1.89 -6.82 -25.55
C GLY A 177 -0.53 -6.22 -25.18
N PRO A 178 0.13 -5.55 -26.13
CA PRO A 178 1.52 -5.13 -25.96
C PRO A 178 1.67 -4.11 -24.83
N GLU A 179 0.89 -3.05 -24.76
CA GLU A 179 0.99 -2.03 -23.73
C GLU A 179 0.77 -2.61 -22.33
N ALA A 180 -0.20 -3.53 -22.20
CA ALA A 180 -0.48 -4.22 -20.93
C ALA A 180 0.71 -5.11 -20.50
N ILE A 181 1.29 -5.88 -21.43
CA ILE A 181 2.45 -6.76 -21.14
C ILE A 181 3.65 -5.95 -20.67
N TYR A 182 3.98 -4.87 -21.35
CA TYR A 182 5.19 -4.11 -21.01
C TYR A 182 5.02 -3.22 -19.79
N LEU A 183 3.81 -2.69 -19.52
CA LEU A 183 3.53 -2.02 -18.25
C LEU A 183 3.59 -3.00 -17.07
N HIS A 184 2.95 -4.16 -17.19
CA HIS A 184 2.99 -5.22 -16.20
C HIS A 184 4.43 -5.64 -15.85
N ASP A 185 5.27 -5.86 -16.86
CA ASP A 185 6.64 -6.27 -16.64
C ASP A 185 7.50 -5.13 -16.06
N ALA A 186 7.25 -3.89 -16.45
CA ALA A 186 7.94 -2.72 -15.91
C ALA A 186 7.66 -2.53 -14.42
N ASP A 187 6.38 -2.51 -14.03
CA ASP A 187 5.97 -2.40 -12.63
C ASP A 187 6.47 -3.58 -11.79
N ALA A 188 6.34 -4.81 -12.29
CA ALA A 188 6.84 -6.00 -11.61
C ALA A 188 8.36 -5.95 -11.39
N LEU A 189 9.12 -5.57 -12.42
CA LEU A 189 10.58 -5.41 -12.32
C LEU A 189 10.99 -4.30 -11.37
N ASP A 190 10.16 -3.29 -11.17
CA ASP A 190 10.44 -2.18 -10.24
C ASP A 190 10.40 -2.63 -8.76
N TRP A 191 9.98 -3.87 -8.46
CA TRP A 191 10.11 -4.53 -7.15
C TRP A 191 11.39 -5.35 -6.99
N LEU A 192 12.27 -5.39 -7.99
CA LEU A 192 13.52 -6.14 -7.97
C LEU A 192 14.73 -5.20 -8.10
N GLY A 193 15.92 -5.70 -7.75
CA GLY A 193 17.18 -4.96 -7.85
C GLY A 193 17.25 -3.77 -6.91
N ALA A 194 18.15 -2.84 -7.20
CA ALA A 194 18.41 -1.66 -6.36
C ALA A 194 17.16 -0.76 -6.19
N ILE A 195 16.34 -0.61 -7.22
CA ILE A 195 15.12 0.19 -7.13
C ILE A 195 14.06 -0.47 -6.26
N GLY A 196 13.95 -1.80 -6.31
CA GLY A 196 13.07 -2.57 -5.42
C GLY A 196 13.43 -2.36 -3.96
N VAL A 197 14.73 -2.36 -3.64
CA VAL A 197 15.24 -2.03 -2.30
C VAL A 197 14.81 -0.62 -1.88
N ALA A 198 15.05 0.38 -2.72
CA ALA A 198 14.71 1.78 -2.42
C ALA A 198 13.20 1.94 -2.19
N ARG A 199 12.35 1.27 -2.99
CA ARG A 199 10.89 1.28 -2.82
C ARG A 199 10.46 0.62 -1.50
N ALA A 200 11.01 -0.56 -1.19
CA ALA A 200 10.66 -1.30 0.03
C ALA A 200 10.98 -0.50 1.30
N PHE A 201 12.18 0.09 1.37
CA PHE A 201 12.55 0.95 2.51
C PHE A 201 11.84 2.32 2.49
N GLY A 202 11.42 2.80 1.33
CA GLY A 202 10.53 3.97 1.21
C GLY A 202 9.14 3.76 1.80
N LEU A 203 8.74 2.52 2.11
CA LEU A 203 7.48 2.18 2.78
C LEU A 203 7.58 2.21 4.30
N VAL A 204 8.79 2.08 4.86
CA VAL A 204 8.98 2.00 6.33
C VAL A 204 8.39 3.21 7.01
N ASP A 205 7.60 2.99 8.05
CA ASP A 205 6.99 4.06 8.84
C ASP A 205 8.05 4.77 9.69
N PRO A 206 8.36 6.05 9.42
CA PRO A 206 9.38 6.79 10.17
C PRO A 206 9.00 7.03 11.65
N LYS A 207 7.77 6.72 12.04
CA LYS A 207 7.29 6.82 13.43
C LYS A 207 7.45 5.51 14.21
N GLY A 208 8.13 4.51 13.64
CA GLY A 208 8.36 3.21 14.27
C GLY A 208 7.14 2.29 14.27
N GLY A 209 6.17 2.54 13.37
CA GLY A 209 5.04 1.64 13.13
C GLY A 209 5.34 0.57 12.08
N ASN A 210 4.30 -0.03 11.53
CA ASN A 210 4.41 -1.00 10.45
C ASN A 210 4.18 -0.33 9.08
N PRO A 211 4.93 -0.74 8.05
CA PRO A 211 6.06 -1.68 8.09
C PRO A 211 7.31 -1.10 8.75
N ASP A 212 8.10 -1.96 9.37
CA ASP A 212 9.45 -1.67 9.87
C ASP A 212 10.54 -2.21 8.92
N GLY A 213 11.82 -2.03 9.28
CA GLY A 213 12.94 -2.49 8.47
C GLY A 213 12.93 -4.00 8.18
N SER A 214 12.57 -4.81 9.15
CA SER A 214 12.47 -6.27 9.00
C SER A 214 11.33 -6.67 8.06
N GLN A 215 10.21 -5.96 8.11
CA GLN A 215 9.09 -6.17 7.20
C GLN A 215 9.41 -5.72 5.78
N ALA A 216 10.18 -4.66 5.60
CA ALA A 216 10.70 -4.26 4.28
C ALA A 216 11.56 -5.36 3.67
N VAL A 217 12.47 -5.95 4.47
CA VAL A 217 13.28 -7.11 4.03
C VAL A 217 12.43 -8.30 3.65
N LYS A 218 11.42 -8.64 4.48
CA LYS A 218 10.47 -9.70 4.13
C LYS A 218 9.74 -9.42 2.81
N GLY A 219 9.32 -8.19 2.57
CA GLY A 219 8.71 -7.77 1.31
C GLY A 219 9.64 -7.99 0.10
N LEU A 220 10.93 -7.69 0.25
CA LEU A 220 11.94 -7.95 -0.78
C LEU A 220 12.13 -9.45 -1.04
N GLU A 221 12.17 -10.27 0.00
CA GLU A 221 12.25 -11.74 -0.13
C GLU A 221 10.99 -12.33 -0.79
N ASP A 222 9.82 -11.81 -0.47
CA ASP A 222 8.55 -12.22 -1.10
C ASP A 222 8.53 -11.80 -2.58
N SER A 223 9.10 -10.64 -2.94
CA SER A 223 9.28 -10.21 -4.33
C SER A 223 10.21 -11.13 -5.10
N LEU A 224 11.34 -11.56 -4.52
CA LEU A 224 12.24 -12.55 -5.15
C LEU A 224 11.55 -13.86 -5.47
N LYS A 225 10.60 -14.29 -4.63
CA LYS A 225 9.88 -15.57 -4.81
C LYS A 225 8.77 -15.45 -5.86
N SER A 226 8.06 -14.33 -5.88
CA SER A 226 6.81 -14.21 -6.65
C SER A 226 6.99 -13.55 -8.00
N VAL A 227 7.79 -12.49 -8.11
CA VAL A 227 7.89 -11.67 -9.32
C VAL A 227 8.53 -12.39 -10.51
N PRO A 228 9.69 -13.11 -10.39
CA PRO A 228 10.40 -13.63 -11.54
C PRO A 228 9.57 -14.55 -12.44
N SER A 229 8.69 -15.35 -11.86
CA SER A 229 7.82 -16.28 -12.59
C SER A 229 6.66 -15.61 -13.31
N ARG A 230 6.39 -14.36 -13.01
CA ARG A 230 5.26 -13.59 -13.55
C ARG A 230 5.64 -12.69 -14.72
N ILE A 231 6.92 -12.49 -14.97
CA ILE A 231 7.40 -11.69 -16.10
C ILE A 231 7.07 -12.38 -17.43
N VAL A 232 6.46 -11.64 -18.34
CA VAL A 232 5.86 -12.18 -19.58
C VAL A 232 6.79 -11.98 -20.77
N SER A 233 7.29 -10.74 -21.01
CA SER A 233 8.07 -10.39 -22.18
C SER A 233 9.48 -11.05 -22.16
N LYS A 234 10.07 -11.22 -23.35
CA LYS A 234 11.42 -11.79 -23.47
C LYS A 234 12.47 -10.86 -22.86
N ALA A 235 12.41 -9.58 -23.13
CA ALA A 235 13.32 -8.58 -22.58
C ALA A 235 13.15 -8.43 -21.06
N GLY A 236 11.92 -8.50 -20.57
CA GLY A 236 11.63 -8.52 -19.14
C GLY A 236 12.28 -9.71 -18.43
N LYS A 237 12.12 -10.92 -18.98
CA LYS A 237 12.80 -12.13 -18.45
C LYS A 237 14.32 -12.01 -18.44
N ALA A 238 14.91 -11.44 -19.48
CA ALA A 238 16.35 -11.21 -19.53
C ALA A 238 16.81 -10.20 -18.45
N ARG A 239 16.04 -9.12 -18.23
CA ARG A 239 16.30 -8.11 -17.19
C ARG A 239 16.12 -8.68 -15.78
N THR A 240 15.22 -9.63 -15.58
CA THR A 240 14.90 -10.25 -14.29
C THR A 240 16.13 -10.90 -13.67
N ALA A 241 16.91 -11.66 -14.43
CA ALA A 241 18.08 -12.38 -13.92
C ALA A 241 19.11 -11.44 -13.26
N GLN A 242 19.36 -10.29 -13.88
CA GLN A 242 20.25 -9.27 -13.32
C GLN A 242 19.67 -8.69 -12.02
N ARG A 243 18.40 -8.24 -12.03
CA ARG A 243 17.79 -7.61 -10.87
C ARG A 243 17.61 -8.56 -9.67
N VAL A 244 17.36 -9.84 -9.94
CA VAL A 244 17.36 -10.89 -8.89
C VAL A 244 18.73 -11.00 -8.25
N SER A 245 19.81 -11.13 -9.07
CA SER A 245 21.18 -11.21 -8.55
C SER A 245 21.57 -10.00 -7.70
N GLU A 246 21.23 -8.80 -8.15
CA GLU A 246 21.47 -7.54 -7.41
C GLU A 246 20.76 -7.53 -6.06
N LEU A 247 19.48 -7.93 -6.03
CA LEU A 247 18.68 -7.96 -4.81
C LEU A 247 19.16 -9.05 -3.83
N GLU A 248 19.51 -10.23 -4.33
CA GLU A 248 20.09 -11.28 -3.50
C GLU A 248 21.43 -10.87 -2.89
N GLN A 249 22.27 -10.16 -3.64
CA GLN A 249 23.52 -9.63 -3.13
C GLN A 249 23.26 -8.63 -2.01
N PHE A 250 22.38 -7.66 -2.23
CA PHE A 250 21.98 -6.69 -1.21
C PHE A 250 21.49 -7.38 0.08
N LEU A 251 20.62 -8.36 -0.03
CA LEU A 251 20.09 -9.08 1.15
C LEU A 251 21.15 -9.86 1.90
N ARG A 252 22.14 -10.45 1.21
CA ARG A 252 23.29 -11.11 1.87
C ARG A 252 24.14 -10.11 2.64
N GLU A 253 24.47 -8.98 2.02
CA GLU A 253 25.27 -7.92 2.65
C GLU A 253 24.55 -7.34 3.86
N LEU A 254 23.28 -6.98 3.71
CA LEU A 254 22.45 -6.45 4.80
C LEU A 254 22.39 -7.39 6.01
N ARG A 255 22.20 -8.71 5.79
CA ARG A 255 22.21 -9.70 6.88
C ARG A 255 23.55 -9.78 7.58
N SER A 256 24.65 -9.72 6.82
CA SER A 256 26.00 -9.72 7.37
C SER A 256 26.27 -8.50 8.25
N GLU A 257 25.82 -7.32 7.83
CA GLU A 257 26.06 -6.05 8.53
C GLU A 257 25.13 -5.80 9.72
N SER A 258 23.97 -6.48 9.76
CA SER A 258 22.93 -6.27 10.77
C SER A 258 22.76 -7.42 11.77
N ALA A 259 23.81 -8.24 11.97
CA ALA A 259 23.73 -9.43 12.83
C ALA A 259 22.53 -10.33 12.53
N ASP A 260 22.34 -10.65 11.24
CA ASP A 260 21.17 -11.37 10.72
C ASP A 260 19.84 -10.68 11.02
N LEU A 261 19.78 -9.39 10.70
CA LEU A 261 18.64 -8.49 10.86
C LEU A 261 18.24 -8.15 12.32
N LYS A 262 19.04 -8.54 13.30
CA LYS A 262 18.73 -8.27 14.72
C LYS A 262 18.92 -6.80 15.10
N THR A 263 19.66 -6.05 14.30
CA THR A 263 19.97 -4.62 14.52
C THR A 263 19.45 -3.73 13.38
N LEU A 264 18.41 -4.17 12.69
CA LEU A 264 17.79 -3.42 11.60
C LEU A 264 16.56 -2.64 12.10
#